data_9f66ec1b91792568cd68221b05b68524
#
_entry.id   9f66ec1b91792568cd68221b05b68524
#
_cell.length_a   1.000
_cell.length_b   1.000
_cell.length_c   1.000
_cell.angle_alpha   90.00
_cell.angle_beta   90.00
_cell.angle_gamma   90.00
#
_symmetry.space_group_name_H-M   'P 1'
#
loop_
_entity.id
_entity.type
_entity.pdbx_description
1 polymer ?
#
loop_
_entity_poly.entity_id
_entity_poly.type
_entity_poly.pdbx_seq_one_letter_code
_entity_poly.pdbx_strand_id
1 'polypeptide(L)'
;MKAHIEWVERVDNNIKRKTRITFLGNKQIKWQFKRSDQETWDYDSKPTIQEWEFLEAKAWALYQRNRISFKNLELIRSHKNNL
;
A
#
# COMPACT_ATOMS: atom_id res chain seq x y z
N MET A 1 3.20 3.30 -17.38
CA MET A 1 3.98 2.81 -16.24
C MET A 1 3.09 2.77 -15.00
N LYS A 2 3.03 1.64 -14.31
CA LYS A 2 2.21 1.52 -13.11
C LYS A 2 2.98 2.06 -11.91
N ALA A 3 2.36 2.97 -11.18
CA ALA A 3 2.93 3.47 -9.94
C ALA A 3 2.67 2.48 -8.80
N HIS A 4 3.62 2.35 -7.90
CA HIS A 4 3.43 1.51 -6.72
C HIS A 4 4.14 2.12 -5.51
N ILE A 5 3.67 1.72 -4.33
CA ILE A 5 4.25 2.11 -3.04
C ILE A 5 4.56 0.83 -2.29
N GLU A 6 5.75 0.75 -1.70
CA GLU A 6 6.15 -0.43 -0.92
C GLU A 6 6.70 0.00 0.43
N TRP A 7 6.49 -0.84 1.43
CA TRP A 7 7.17 -0.69 2.71
C TRP A 7 7.33 -2.07 3.35
N VAL A 8 8.23 -2.12 4.32
CA VAL A 8 8.53 -3.34 5.07
C VAL A 8 8.38 -3.03 6.55
N GLU A 9 7.71 -3.91 7.28
CA GLU A 9 7.57 -3.79 8.72
C GLU A 9 7.95 -5.11 9.39
N ARG A 10 8.44 -5.01 10.62
CA ARG A 10 8.75 -6.21 11.40
C ARG A 10 7.49 -6.69 12.09
N VAL A 11 7.11 -7.95 11.84
CA VAL A 11 5.92 -8.54 12.46
C VAL A 11 6.27 -9.55 13.55
N ASP A 12 7.54 -10.03 13.59
CA ASP A 12 8.04 -10.94 14.60
C ASP A 12 9.55 -10.78 14.66
N ASN A 13 10.23 -11.51 15.59
CA ASN A 13 11.65 -11.32 15.86
C ASN A 13 12.52 -11.33 14.60
N ASN A 14 12.31 -12.27 13.71
CA ASN A 14 13.09 -12.38 12.47
C ASN A 14 12.23 -12.36 11.22
N ILE A 15 10.95 -12.03 11.35
CA ILE A 15 10.01 -12.05 10.22
C ILE A 15 9.63 -10.63 9.87
N LYS A 16 9.81 -10.28 8.60
CA LYS A 16 9.40 -8.99 8.06
C LYS A 16 8.25 -9.21 7.09
N ARG A 17 7.32 -8.28 7.06
CA ARG A 17 6.20 -8.29 6.14
C ARG A 17 6.34 -7.14 5.18
N LYS A 18 6.42 -7.46 3.90
CA LYS A 18 6.48 -6.48 2.83
C LYS A 18 5.07 -6.21 2.32
N THR A 19 4.72 -4.95 2.21
CA THR A 19 3.43 -4.53 1.65
C THR A 19 3.68 -3.75 0.38
N ARG A 20 2.97 -4.12 -0.68
CA ARG A 20 3.05 -3.43 -1.96
C ARG A 20 1.67 -2.96 -2.37
N ILE A 21 1.57 -1.69 -2.74
CA ILE A 21 0.36 -1.08 -3.26
C ILE A 21 0.59 -0.75 -4.72
N THR A 22 -0.28 -1.21 -5.61
CA THR A 22 -0.20 -0.90 -7.03
C THR A 22 -1.45 -0.14 -7.45
N PHE A 23 -1.26 0.97 -8.14
CA PHE A 23 -2.36 1.77 -8.69
C PHE A 23 -2.67 1.27 -10.09
N LEU A 24 -3.88 0.74 -10.26
CA LEU A 24 -4.32 0.23 -11.55
C LEU A 24 -5.03 1.33 -12.34
N GLY A 25 -5.05 1.18 -13.67
CA GLY A 25 -5.55 2.23 -14.55
C GLY A 25 -7.05 2.50 -14.47
N ASN A 26 -7.82 1.64 -13.81
CA ASN A 26 -9.27 1.76 -13.68
C ASN A 26 -9.71 2.24 -12.30
N LYS A 27 -8.90 3.07 -11.67
CA LYS A 27 -9.14 3.65 -10.34
C LYS A 27 -9.19 2.61 -9.23
N GLN A 28 -8.51 1.49 -9.43
CA GLN A 28 -8.41 0.44 -8.42
C GLN A 28 -7.05 0.45 -7.76
N ILE A 29 -7.01 0.01 -6.51
CA ILE A 29 -5.77 -0.12 -5.74
C ILE A 29 -5.62 -1.58 -5.39
N LYS A 30 -4.48 -2.15 -5.74
CA LYS A 30 -4.18 -3.55 -5.48
C LYS A 30 -3.20 -3.64 -4.32
N TRP A 31 -3.55 -4.43 -3.32
CA TRP A 31 -2.70 -4.71 -2.17
C TRP A 31 -2.08 -6.08 -2.30
N GLN A 32 -0.80 -6.17 -1.99
CA GLN A 32 -0.06 -7.44 -1.98
C GLN A 32 0.80 -7.48 -0.73
N PHE A 33 0.86 -8.65 -0.10
CA PHE A 33 1.64 -8.84 1.12
C PHE A 33 2.56 -10.03 0.95
N LYS A 34 3.75 -9.93 1.52
CA LYS A 34 4.69 -11.06 1.52
C LYS A 34 5.48 -11.04 2.81
N ARG A 35 5.46 -12.17 3.53
CA ARG A 35 6.28 -12.35 4.71
C ARG A 35 7.64 -12.92 4.29
N SER A 36 8.68 -12.61 5.05
CA SER A 36 10.02 -13.07 4.73
C SER A 36 10.18 -14.60 4.84
N ASP A 37 9.26 -15.25 5.59
CA ASP A 37 9.25 -16.71 5.74
C ASP A 37 8.39 -17.40 4.68
N GLN A 38 7.86 -16.68 3.72
CA GLN A 38 7.03 -17.20 2.63
C GLN A 38 7.69 -16.92 1.29
N GLU A 39 7.47 -17.83 0.34
CA GLU A 39 8.05 -17.70 -1.00
C GLU A 39 7.11 -16.98 -1.98
N THR A 40 5.83 -16.90 -1.67
CA THR A 40 4.84 -16.33 -2.58
C THR A 40 4.17 -15.11 -1.97
N TRP A 41 3.67 -14.24 -2.85
CA TRP A 41 2.89 -13.08 -2.44
C TRP A 41 1.47 -13.48 -2.10
N ASP A 42 0.92 -12.83 -1.08
CA ASP A 42 -0.47 -12.98 -0.68
C ASP A 42 -1.30 -11.92 -1.39
N TYR A 43 -2.24 -12.35 -2.20
CA TYR A 43 -3.15 -11.46 -2.96
C TYR A 43 -4.56 -11.46 -2.38
N ASP A 44 -4.82 -12.31 -1.39
CA ASP A 44 -6.18 -12.53 -0.90
C ASP A 44 -6.49 -11.80 0.40
N SER A 45 -5.47 -11.47 1.18
CA SER A 45 -5.67 -10.74 2.43
C SER A 45 -6.08 -9.30 2.15
N LYS A 46 -7.04 -8.82 2.94
CA LYS A 46 -7.49 -7.43 2.83
C LYS A 46 -6.77 -6.56 3.85
N PRO A 47 -6.46 -5.31 3.50
CA PRO A 47 -5.83 -4.41 4.45
C PRO A 47 -6.78 -4.00 5.56
N THR A 48 -6.22 -3.74 6.73
CA THR A 48 -6.97 -3.19 7.85
C THR A 48 -7.11 -1.68 7.71
N ILE A 49 -7.99 -1.08 8.52
CA ILE A 49 -8.13 0.38 8.56
C ILE A 49 -6.79 1.03 8.93
N GLN A 50 -6.05 0.43 9.85
CA GLN A 50 -4.73 0.94 10.24
C GLN A 50 -3.75 0.94 9.08
N GLU A 51 -3.81 -0.09 8.25
CA GLU A 51 -2.96 -0.16 7.06
C GLU A 51 -3.34 0.91 6.04
N TRP A 52 -4.63 1.20 5.88
CA TRP A 52 -5.09 2.29 5.03
C TRP A 52 -4.60 3.64 5.55
N GLU A 53 -4.62 3.85 6.86
CA GLU A 53 -4.13 5.09 7.46
C GLU A 53 -2.62 5.25 7.25
N PHE A 54 -1.89 4.17 7.40
CA PHE A 54 -0.44 4.18 7.15
C PHE A 54 -0.15 4.49 5.68
N LEU A 55 -0.91 3.90 4.78
CA LEU A 55 -0.76 4.17 3.35
C LEU A 55 -1.04 5.64 3.03
N GLU A 56 -2.09 6.21 3.61
CA GLU A 56 -2.41 7.61 3.37
C GLU A 56 -1.28 8.52 3.85
N ALA A 57 -0.74 8.28 5.03
CA ALA A 57 0.35 9.08 5.57
C ALA A 57 1.60 8.96 4.70
N LYS A 58 1.92 7.76 4.25
CA LYS A 58 3.08 7.54 3.39
C LYS A 58 2.88 8.18 2.03
N ALA A 59 1.68 8.08 1.48
CA ALA A 59 1.35 8.69 0.20
C ALA A 59 1.43 10.21 0.27
N TRP A 60 0.99 10.80 1.38
CA TRP A 60 1.09 12.23 1.59
C TRP A 60 2.56 12.69 1.54
N ALA A 61 3.45 11.97 2.24
CA ALA A 61 4.87 12.28 2.23
C ALA A 61 5.46 12.16 0.83
N LEU A 62 5.06 11.13 0.08
CA LEU A 62 5.53 10.94 -1.28
C LEU A 62 5.00 12.02 -2.22
N TYR A 63 3.75 12.43 -2.04
CA TYR A 63 3.17 13.51 -2.83
C TYR A 63 3.94 14.82 -2.62
N GLN A 64 4.31 15.13 -1.39
CA GLN A 64 5.07 16.33 -1.09
C GLN A 64 6.46 16.31 -1.76
N ARG A 65 6.98 15.14 -2.07
CA ARG A 65 8.27 14.97 -2.75
C ARG A 65 8.10 14.79 -4.27
N ASN A 66 6.89 14.98 -4.78
CA ASN A 66 6.58 14.79 -6.20
C ASN A 66 6.81 13.35 -6.67
N ARG A 67 6.65 12.37 -5.78
CA ARG A 67 6.85 10.95 -6.10
C ARG A 67 5.58 10.26 -6.52
N ILE A 68 4.41 10.79 -6.17
CA ILE A 68 3.13 10.29 -6.65
C ILE A 68 2.27 11.48 -7.06
N SER A 69 1.25 11.22 -7.88
CA SER A 69 0.35 12.26 -8.34
C SER A 69 -0.72 12.56 -7.28
N PHE A 70 -1.28 13.76 -7.35
CA PHE A 70 -2.42 14.13 -6.51
C PHE A 70 -3.60 13.18 -6.75
N LYS A 71 -3.78 12.74 -7.98
CA LYS A 71 -4.83 11.82 -8.36
C LYS A 71 -4.74 10.49 -7.59
N ASN A 72 -3.52 9.96 -7.43
CA ASN A 72 -3.30 8.74 -6.67
C ASN A 72 -3.56 8.96 -5.18
N LEU A 73 -3.16 10.09 -4.64
CA LEU A 73 -3.44 10.43 -3.24
C LEU A 73 -4.94 10.52 -2.98
N GLU A 74 -5.67 11.18 -3.88
CA GLU A 74 -7.13 11.29 -3.78
C GLU A 74 -7.79 9.92 -3.88
N LEU A 75 -7.27 9.04 -4.72
CA LEU A 75 -7.78 7.68 -4.85
C LEU A 75 -7.67 6.91 -3.54
N ILE A 76 -6.54 7.02 -2.85
CA ILE A 76 -6.34 6.38 -1.55
C ILE A 76 -7.36 6.90 -0.55
N ARG A 77 -7.55 8.21 -0.49
CA ARG A 77 -8.51 8.83 0.42
C ARG A 77 -9.94 8.40 0.14
N SER A 78 -10.29 8.30 -1.13
CA SER A 78 -11.61 7.87 -1.55
C SER A 78 -11.90 6.44 -1.10
N HIS A 79 -10.96 5.52 -1.31
CA HIS A 79 -11.11 4.14 -0.87
C HIS A 79 -11.21 4.04 0.65
N LYS A 80 -10.37 4.80 1.36
CA LYS A 80 -10.37 4.79 2.82
C LYS A 80 -11.72 5.28 3.38
N ASN A 81 -12.29 6.31 2.78
CA ASN A 81 -13.54 6.88 3.25
C ASN A 81 -14.76 5.98 2.97
N ASN A 82 -14.60 4.99 2.13
CA ASN A 82 -15.67 4.05 1.79
C ASN A 82 -15.57 2.71 2.55
N LEU A 83 -14.69 2.65 3.54
CA LEU A 83 -14.55 1.44 4.36
C LEU A 83 -15.67 1.27 5.36
#